data_ec12bff0f02e3864eadc789dbadbe91c
#
_entry.id   ec12bff0f02e3864eadc789dbadbe91c
#
_cell.length_a   1.000
_cell.length_b   1.000
_cell.length_c   1.000
_cell.angle_alpha   90.00
_cell.angle_beta   90.00
_cell.angle_gamma   90.00
#
_symmetry.space_group_name_H-M   'P 1'
#
loop_
_entity.id
_entity.type
_entity.pdbx_description
1 polymer ?
#
loop_
_entity_poly.entity_id
_entity_poly.type
_entity_poly.pdbx_seq_one_letter_code
_entity_poly.pdbx_strand_id
1 'polypeptide(L)'
;MKWTKLAAAVGLLTVFSVPQAMADKLDDIIASGVLRCAVVLDFPPMGSRDADNNPVGFDVDTCNDLAKALGVTAEIVETPFPERIPALISGRVDVGVASTSDTLERAKTVGFSIPYFAFTFNVVTRKDAGVDSYESLKGHKVGSTSGTYEAIRLEKDVTNWADPAGGFQAFQSQADVFLALSQGQIDGTAVTSTVAYATAADPNFSNLMVGGAAPYDIDYVSLITLRQEYGMINYLNLFVNQQVRTGRYKELFNKWIGPGEPPNLLIPGAYY
;
A
#
# COMPACT_ATOMS: atom_id res chain seq x y z
N MET A 1 69.46 28.13 48.57
CA MET A 1 68.51 27.03 48.27
C MET A 1 67.33 27.63 47.58
N LYS A 2 67.24 27.56 46.19
CA LYS A 2 66.18 28.15 45.39
C LYS A 2 65.25 27.02 44.95
N TRP A 3 63.99 27.09 45.38
CA TRP A 3 62.96 26.13 44.96
C TRP A 3 62.25 26.70 43.74
N THR A 4 62.42 26.07 42.58
CA THR A 4 61.67 26.31 41.38
C THR A 4 60.36 25.55 41.40
N LYS A 5 59.24 26.28 41.35
CA LYS A 5 57.89 25.75 41.22
C LYS A 5 57.57 25.43 39.73
N LEU A 6 57.41 24.16 39.42
CA LEU A 6 56.89 23.73 38.09
C LEU A 6 55.35 23.81 38.13
N ALA A 7 54.79 24.68 37.28
CA ALA A 7 53.34 24.73 37.06
C ALA A 7 52.97 23.79 35.90
N ALA A 8 52.24 22.72 36.18
CA ALA A 8 51.71 21.82 35.17
C ALA A 8 50.38 22.41 34.61
N ALA A 9 50.39 22.84 33.36
CA ALA A 9 49.20 23.23 32.63
C ALA A 9 48.45 21.98 32.17
N VAL A 10 47.30 21.65 32.78
CA VAL A 10 46.39 20.61 32.31
C VAL A 10 45.48 21.22 31.22
N GLY A 11 45.77 20.88 29.96
CA GLY A 11 44.95 21.24 28.81
C GLY A 11 43.67 20.40 28.81
N LEU A 12 42.54 21.07 29.01
CA LEU A 12 41.21 20.47 28.87
C LEU A 12 40.89 20.29 27.39
N LEU A 13 41.06 19.08 26.86
CA LEU A 13 40.59 18.69 25.53
C LEU A 13 39.04 18.53 25.61
N THR A 14 38.31 19.58 25.20
CA THR A 14 36.86 19.49 24.96
C THR A 14 36.65 18.69 23.67
N VAL A 15 36.24 17.42 23.81
CA VAL A 15 35.77 16.60 22.69
C VAL A 15 34.41 17.15 22.28
N PHE A 16 34.39 17.92 21.20
CA PHE A 16 33.10 18.25 20.53
C PHE A 16 32.54 16.98 19.91
N SER A 17 31.55 16.37 20.55
CA SER A 17 30.70 15.36 19.93
C SER A 17 29.90 16.04 18.81
N VAL A 18 30.37 15.92 17.57
CA VAL A 18 29.58 16.30 16.40
C VAL A 18 28.42 15.33 16.37
N PRO A 19 27.14 15.79 16.42
CA PRO A 19 26.02 14.89 16.23
C PRO A 19 26.22 14.24 14.84
N GLN A 20 26.34 12.92 14.80
CA GLN A 20 26.27 12.19 13.55
C GLN A 20 24.89 12.47 12.96
N ALA A 21 24.85 13.20 11.85
CA ALA A 21 23.65 13.26 11.02
C ALA A 21 23.33 11.82 10.65
N MET A 22 22.19 11.31 11.14
CA MET A 22 21.71 10.01 10.68
C MET A 22 21.43 10.17 9.19
N ALA A 23 22.03 9.31 8.36
CA ALA A 23 21.73 9.27 6.94
C ALA A 23 20.22 9.00 6.78
N ASP A 24 19.57 9.75 5.89
CA ASP A 24 18.17 9.50 5.53
C ASP A 24 18.13 8.22 4.66
N LYS A 25 17.03 7.52 4.66
CA LYS A 25 16.83 6.31 3.85
C LYS A 25 17.13 6.55 2.37
N LEU A 26 16.91 7.76 1.87
CA LEU A 26 17.26 8.15 0.52
C LEU A 26 18.78 8.01 0.24
N ASP A 27 19.61 8.48 1.18
CA ASP A 27 21.06 8.38 1.05
C ASP A 27 21.53 6.92 1.11
N ASP A 28 20.94 6.12 1.99
CA ASP A 28 21.24 4.69 2.12
C ASP A 28 20.92 3.93 0.82
N ILE A 29 19.77 4.20 0.20
CA ILE A 29 19.36 3.58 -1.08
C ILE A 29 20.33 3.96 -2.20
N ILE A 30 20.67 5.24 -2.32
CA ILE A 30 21.61 5.72 -3.34
C ILE A 30 22.98 5.08 -3.14
N ALA A 31 23.46 5.02 -1.91
CA ALA A 31 24.77 4.43 -1.58
C ALA A 31 24.81 2.92 -1.82
N SER A 32 23.74 2.19 -1.52
CA SER A 32 23.64 0.74 -1.74
C SER A 32 23.47 0.35 -3.21
N GLY A 33 22.94 1.26 -4.03
CA GLY A 33 22.58 1.00 -5.43
C GLY A 33 21.34 0.11 -5.62
N VAL A 34 20.59 -0.16 -4.55
CA VAL A 34 19.39 -1.03 -4.57
C VAL A 34 18.23 -0.38 -3.83
N LEU A 35 17.04 -0.41 -4.43
CA LEU A 35 15.78 -0.04 -3.83
C LEU A 35 14.92 -1.29 -3.61
N ARG A 36 14.65 -1.65 -2.36
CA ARG A 36 13.78 -2.77 -1.99
C ARG A 36 12.35 -2.25 -1.81
N CYS A 37 11.45 -2.63 -2.72
CA CYS A 37 10.04 -2.26 -2.65
C CYS A 37 9.19 -3.41 -2.10
N ALA A 38 8.40 -3.17 -1.05
CA ALA A 38 7.27 -4.04 -0.73
C ALA A 38 6.21 -3.91 -1.82
N VAL A 39 5.79 -5.03 -2.42
CA VAL A 39 4.70 -5.08 -3.39
C VAL A 39 3.78 -6.25 -3.05
N VAL A 40 2.47 -6.04 -3.12
CA VAL A 40 1.47 -7.11 -2.96
C VAL A 40 1.28 -7.79 -4.32
N LEU A 41 1.57 -9.09 -4.43
CA LEU A 41 1.53 -9.82 -5.71
C LEU A 41 0.29 -10.72 -5.88
N ASP A 42 -0.70 -10.60 -5.01
CA ASP A 42 -2.03 -11.22 -5.14
C ASP A 42 -3.15 -10.17 -5.27
N PHE A 43 -2.82 -9.01 -5.83
CA PHE A 43 -3.72 -7.86 -5.98
C PHE A 43 -3.74 -7.31 -7.42
N PRO A 44 -4.13 -8.14 -8.43
CA PRO A 44 -4.19 -7.67 -9.80
C PRO A 44 -5.28 -6.59 -9.97
N PRO A 45 -5.05 -5.58 -10.81
CA PRO A 45 -3.90 -5.37 -11.69
C PRO A 45 -2.75 -4.56 -11.07
N MET A 46 -2.81 -4.27 -9.75
CA MET A 46 -1.77 -3.48 -9.09
C MET A 46 -0.48 -4.28 -8.94
N GLY A 47 -0.57 -5.54 -8.50
CA GLY A 47 0.55 -6.47 -8.43
C GLY A 47 0.09 -7.91 -8.60
N SER A 48 0.80 -8.67 -9.42
CA SER A 48 0.56 -10.09 -9.67
C SER A 48 1.81 -10.77 -10.23
N ARG A 49 1.68 -12.05 -10.57
CA ARG A 49 2.73 -12.78 -11.29
C ARG A 49 2.23 -13.13 -12.68
N ASP A 50 3.11 -13.01 -13.69
CA ASP A 50 2.83 -13.45 -15.04
C ASP A 50 2.97 -14.99 -15.19
N ALA A 51 2.79 -15.50 -16.40
CA ALA A 51 2.88 -16.93 -16.70
C ALA A 51 4.29 -17.51 -16.43
N ASP A 52 5.32 -16.67 -16.47
CA ASP A 52 6.72 -17.04 -16.19
C ASP A 52 7.09 -16.81 -14.72
N ASN A 53 6.09 -16.51 -13.87
CA ASN A 53 6.24 -16.23 -12.44
C ASN A 53 7.00 -14.92 -12.11
N ASN A 54 7.15 -14.01 -13.07
CA ASN A 54 7.73 -12.71 -12.81
C ASN A 54 6.71 -11.76 -12.16
N PRO A 55 7.14 -10.88 -11.24
CA PRO A 55 6.27 -9.85 -10.70
C PRO A 55 5.91 -8.82 -11.78
N VAL A 56 4.62 -8.53 -11.91
CA VAL A 56 4.05 -7.58 -12.87
C VAL A 56 2.91 -6.78 -12.24
N GLY A 57 2.61 -5.60 -12.77
CA GLY A 57 1.50 -4.79 -12.30
C GLY A 57 1.84 -3.31 -12.21
N PHE A 58 0.83 -2.51 -11.88
CA PHE A 58 0.96 -1.06 -11.73
C PHE A 58 1.98 -0.68 -10.64
N ASP A 59 1.92 -1.35 -9.48
CA ASP A 59 2.84 -1.12 -8.36
C ASP A 59 4.27 -1.59 -8.69
N VAL A 60 4.40 -2.71 -9.42
CA VAL A 60 5.71 -3.22 -9.88
C VAL A 60 6.38 -2.22 -10.82
N ASP A 61 5.63 -1.72 -11.83
CA ASP A 61 6.15 -0.71 -12.75
C ASP A 61 6.48 0.60 -12.03
N THR A 62 5.65 0.99 -11.05
CA THR A 62 5.90 2.18 -10.21
C THR A 62 7.21 2.04 -9.41
N CYS A 63 7.48 0.87 -8.82
CA CYS A 63 8.76 0.59 -8.16
C CYS A 63 9.95 0.67 -9.13
N ASN A 64 9.83 0.07 -10.32
CA ASN A 64 10.86 0.11 -11.34
C ASN A 64 11.15 1.55 -11.80
N ASP A 65 10.09 2.36 -12.00
CA ASP A 65 10.23 3.77 -12.36
C ASP A 65 10.89 4.59 -11.23
N LEU A 66 10.56 4.31 -9.96
CA LEU A 66 11.17 4.95 -8.80
C LEU A 66 12.67 4.59 -8.70
N ALA A 67 13.02 3.32 -8.83
CA ALA A 67 14.42 2.89 -8.84
C ALA A 67 15.21 3.52 -9.99
N LYS A 68 14.62 3.58 -11.18
CA LYS A 68 15.20 4.27 -12.33
C LYS A 68 15.43 5.77 -12.07
N ALA A 69 14.47 6.43 -11.41
CA ALA A 69 14.59 7.84 -11.06
C ALA A 69 15.70 8.10 -10.03
N LEU A 70 15.95 7.14 -9.14
CA LEU A 70 17.06 7.15 -8.16
C LEU A 70 18.40 6.74 -8.78
N GLY A 71 18.42 6.16 -9.98
CA GLY A 71 19.64 5.62 -10.60
C GLY A 71 20.13 4.32 -9.97
N VAL A 72 19.21 3.53 -9.38
CA VAL A 72 19.52 2.27 -8.67
C VAL A 72 18.74 1.10 -9.28
N THR A 73 19.00 -0.12 -8.81
CA THR A 73 18.26 -1.34 -9.22
C THR A 73 17.05 -1.56 -8.31
N ALA A 74 15.91 -1.90 -8.90
CA ALA A 74 14.73 -2.30 -8.15
C ALA A 74 14.84 -3.76 -7.67
N GLU A 75 14.47 -4.01 -6.42
CA GLU A 75 14.22 -5.34 -5.88
C GLU A 75 12.75 -5.40 -5.42
N ILE A 76 11.95 -6.23 -6.09
CA ILE A 76 10.55 -6.45 -5.73
C ILE A 76 10.48 -7.49 -4.62
N VAL A 77 10.08 -7.06 -3.43
CA VAL A 77 9.91 -7.92 -2.26
C VAL A 77 8.42 -8.21 -2.09
N GLU A 78 8.00 -9.42 -2.42
CA GLU A 78 6.61 -9.84 -2.22
C GLU A 78 6.22 -9.67 -0.75
N THR A 79 5.16 -8.93 -0.52
CA THR A 79 4.77 -8.53 0.83
C THR A 79 3.24 -8.50 0.91
N PRO A 80 2.62 -9.49 1.59
CA PRO A 80 1.18 -9.51 1.81
C PRO A 80 0.66 -8.26 2.52
N PHE A 81 -0.63 -7.95 2.34
CA PHE A 81 -1.25 -6.75 2.91
C PHE A 81 -0.97 -6.51 4.40
N PRO A 82 -1.10 -7.48 5.32
CA PRO A 82 -0.82 -7.25 6.73
C PRO A 82 0.67 -7.01 7.03
N GLU A 83 1.57 -7.43 6.14
CA GLU A 83 3.02 -7.37 6.34
C GLU A 83 3.67 -6.06 5.85
N ARG A 84 2.93 -5.17 5.15
CA ARG A 84 3.48 -3.95 4.53
C ARG A 84 4.23 -3.06 5.52
N ILE A 85 3.58 -2.69 6.62
CA ILE A 85 4.17 -1.84 7.67
C ILE A 85 5.21 -2.61 8.50
N PRO A 86 4.99 -3.85 8.95
CA PRO A 86 6.02 -4.66 9.59
C PRO A 86 7.30 -4.83 8.77
N ALA A 87 7.20 -4.99 7.45
CA ALA A 87 8.35 -5.11 6.57
C ALA A 87 9.23 -3.84 6.52
N LEU A 88 8.60 -2.66 6.56
CA LEU A 88 9.31 -1.38 6.67
C LEU A 88 9.99 -1.24 8.04
N ILE A 89 9.27 -1.52 9.13
CA ILE A 89 9.79 -1.40 10.51
C ILE A 89 10.99 -2.31 10.72
N SER A 90 10.95 -3.53 10.18
CA SER A 90 12.06 -4.50 10.27
C SER A 90 13.24 -4.20 9.34
N GLY A 91 13.11 -3.23 8.44
CA GLY A 91 14.14 -2.93 7.42
C GLY A 91 14.25 -3.99 6.32
N ARG A 92 13.27 -4.88 6.18
CA ARG A 92 13.19 -5.85 5.07
C ARG A 92 13.00 -5.15 3.73
N VAL A 93 12.31 -4.02 3.73
CA VAL A 93 12.08 -3.15 2.57
C VAL A 93 12.39 -1.70 2.92
N ASP A 94 12.62 -0.88 1.90
CA ASP A 94 12.93 0.55 2.02
C ASP A 94 11.70 1.42 1.79
N VAL A 95 10.84 1.00 0.84
CA VAL A 95 9.62 1.69 0.44
C VAL A 95 8.49 0.68 0.25
N GLY A 96 7.28 1.03 0.66
CA GLY A 96 6.08 0.31 0.28
C GLY A 96 5.45 0.93 -0.96
N VAL A 97 5.43 0.16 -2.05
CA VAL A 97 4.69 0.44 -3.29
C VAL A 97 3.60 -0.63 -3.37
N ALA A 98 2.61 -0.50 -2.51
CA ALA A 98 1.73 -1.61 -2.16
C ALA A 98 0.31 -1.15 -1.79
N SER A 99 -0.21 -0.16 -2.51
CA SER A 99 -1.57 0.36 -2.35
C SER A 99 -1.95 0.61 -0.89
N THR A 100 -1.12 1.40 -0.17
CA THR A 100 -1.34 1.65 1.26
C THR A 100 -2.16 2.90 1.49
N SER A 101 -3.38 2.73 2.02
CA SER A 101 -4.30 3.82 2.36
C SER A 101 -3.68 4.79 3.38
N ASP A 102 -3.77 6.09 3.12
CA ASP A 102 -3.14 7.18 3.86
C ASP A 102 -3.92 7.60 5.13
N THR A 103 -4.20 6.65 6.00
CA THR A 103 -4.96 6.91 7.22
C THR A 103 -4.13 7.59 8.31
N LEU A 104 -4.78 8.44 9.12
CA LEU A 104 -4.13 9.10 10.26
C LEU A 104 -3.57 8.10 11.28
N GLU A 105 -4.19 6.91 11.41
CA GLU A 105 -3.69 5.87 12.31
C GLU A 105 -2.35 5.33 11.82
N ARG A 106 -2.24 4.98 10.53
CA ARG A 106 -0.98 4.50 9.94
C ARG A 106 0.10 5.59 9.93
N ALA A 107 -0.28 6.85 9.77
CA ALA A 107 0.63 8.00 9.79
C ALA A 107 1.37 8.19 11.13
N LYS A 108 0.89 7.58 12.23
CA LYS A 108 1.63 7.54 13.49
C LYS A 108 2.89 6.66 13.42
N THR A 109 2.95 5.75 12.45
CA THR A 109 4.02 4.75 12.33
C THR A 109 4.85 4.94 11.06
N VAL A 110 4.21 5.25 9.93
CA VAL A 110 4.88 5.41 8.62
C VAL A 110 4.68 6.82 8.07
N GLY A 111 5.59 7.23 7.20
CA GLY A 111 5.47 8.43 6.39
C GLY A 111 4.84 8.11 5.03
N PHE A 112 4.00 8.99 4.56
CA PHE A 112 3.29 8.87 3.29
C PHE A 112 3.78 9.90 2.28
N SER A 113 3.86 9.49 1.01
CA SER A 113 3.87 10.44 -0.10
C SER A 113 2.48 11.08 -0.28
N ILE A 114 2.37 12.06 -1.19
CA ILE A 114 1.08 12.37 -1.81
C ILE A 114 0.52 11.12 -2.48
N PRO A 115 -0.82 10.99 -2.63
CA PRO A 115 -1.43 9.81 -3.24
C PRO A 115 -0.93 9.57 -4.66
N TYR A 116 -0.63 8.29 -4.97
CA TYR A 116 -0.26 7.88 -6.33
C TYR A 116 -1.36 7.11 -7.04
N PHE A 117 -2.40 6.68 -6.30
CA PHE A 117 -3.61 6.08 -6.83
C PHE A 117 -4.80 6.33 -5.90
N ALA A 118 -6.02 6.08 -6.38
CA ALA A 118 -7.23 6.16 -5.58
C ALA A 118 -8.22 5.07 -6.01
N PHE A 119 -8.90 4.46 -5.04
CA PHE A 119 -9.85 3.39 -5.26
C PHE A 119 -11.28 3.77 -4.85
N THR A 120 -12.24 3.25 -5.57
CA THR A 120 -13.62 3.05 -5.13
C THR A 120 -13.83 1.57 -4.86
N PHE A 121 -14.98 1.20 -4.29
CA PHE A 121 -15.22 -0.16 -3.83
C PHE A 121 -16.51 -0.74 -4.38
N ASN A 122 -16.48 -2.03 -4.66
CA ASN A 122 -17.66 -2.81 -5.05
C ASN A 122 -17.79 -4.07 -4.20
N VAL A 123 -19.01 -4.53 -4.09
CA VAL A 123 -19.30 -5.86 -3.56
C VAL A 123 -18.97 -6.91 -4.61
N VAL A 124 -18.31 -7.99 -4.19
CA VAL A 124 -18.19 -9.22 -4.98
C VAL A 124 -18.91 -10.34 -4.23
N THR A 125 -19.72 -11.10 -4.94
CA THR A 125 -20.56 -12.15 -4.40
C THR A 125 -20.67 -13.33 -5.35
N ARG A 126 -21.19 -14.47 -4.87
CA ARG A 126 -21.62 -15.54 -5.78
C ARG A 126 -22.95 -15.20 -6.43
N LYS A 127 -23.12 -15.66 -7.67
CA LYS A 127 -24.37 -15.49 -8.44
C LYS A 127 -25.59 -16.11 -7.78
N ASP A 128 -25.41 -17.10 -6.90
CA ASP A 128 -26.45 -17.84 -6.19
C ASP A 128 -26.62 -17.44 -4.72
N ALA A 129 -25.85 -16.48 -4.22
CA ALA A 129 -25.88 -16.09 -2.82
C ALA A 129 -27.06 -15.21 -2.42
N GLY A 130 -27.81 -14.66 -3.39
CA GLY A 130 -28.89 -13.71 -3.11
C GLY A 130 -28.44 -12.34 -2.64
N VAL A 131 -27.14 -12.03 -2.77
CA VAL A 131 -26.51 -10.74 -2.45
C VAL A 131 -26.28 -9.99 -3.74
N ASP A 132 -26.81 -8.77 -3.88
CA ASP A 132 -26.69 -7.95 -5.09
C ASP A 132 -26.25 -6.51 -4.79
N SER A 133 -26.17 -6.14 -3.52
CA SER A 133 -25.82 -4.79 -3.07
C SER A 133 -25.03 -4.86 -1.75
N TYR A 134 -24.53 -3.72 -1.31
CA TYR A 134 -23.84 -3.63 -0.02
C TYR A 134 -24.80 -3.85 1.15
N GLU A 135 -25.98 -3.31 1.06
CA GLU A 135 -27.03 -3.43 2.08
C GLU A 135 -27.47 -4.89 2.28
N SER A 136 -27.49 -5.66 1.19
CA SER A 136 -27.85 -7.09 1.24
C SER A 136 -26.76 -7.99 1.84
N LEU A 137 -25.56 -7.47 2.15
CA LEU A 137 -24.55 -8.19 2.93
C LEU A 137 -24.96 -8.41 4.39
N LYS A 138 -25.91 -7.60 4.90
CA LYS A 138 -26.39 -7.75 6.27
C LYS A 138 -27.07 -9.12 6.46
N GLY A 139 -26.68 -9.81 7.53
CA GLY A 139 -27.17 -11.16 7.82
C GLY A 139 -26.44 -12.27 7.06
N HIS A 140 -25.45 -11.93 6.23
CA HIS A 140 -24.61 -12.88 5.50
C HIS A 140 -23.24 -13.04 6.14
N LYS A 141 -22.57 -14.15 5.84
CA LYS A 141 -21.16 -14.34 6.16
C LYS A 141 -20.32 -13.59 5.14
N VAL A 142 -19.57 -12.62 5.60
CA VAL A 142 -18.71 -11.80 4.74
C VAL A 142 -17.26 -11.91 5.17
N GLY A 143 -16.34 -11.59 4.28
CA GLY A 143 -14.92 -11.61 4.62
C GLY A 143 -14.11 -10.62 3.80
N SER A 144 -12.91 -10.32 4.25
CA SER A 144 -11.98 -9.45 3.54
C SER A 144 -10.53 -9.73 3.94
N THR A 145 -9.58 -9.19 3.18
CA THR A 145 -8.15 -9.39 3.44
C THR A 145 -7.67 -8.51 4.59
N SER A 146 -7.07 -9.12 5.60
CA SER A 146 -6.49 -8.42 6.76
C SER A 146 -5.54 -7.29 6.33
N GLY A 147 -5.59 -6.18 7.06
CA GLY A 147 -4.70 -5.03 6.81
C GLY A 147 -5.14 -4.12 5.67
N THR A 148 -6.27 -4.38 5.00
CA THR A 148 -6.85 -3.50 4.00
C THR A 148 -7.82 -2.48 4.62
N TYR A 149 -8.12 -1.39 3.90
CA TYR A 149 -9.08 -0.39 4.35
C TYR A 149 -10.50 -0.95 4.39
N GLU A 150 -10.89 -1.65 3.33
CA GLU A 150 -12.21 -2.26 3.21
C GLU A 150 -12.47 -3.35 4.27
N ALA A 151 -11.43 -4.08 4.71
CA ALA A 151 -11.57 -5.06 5.80
C ALA A 151 -11.98 -4.37 7.11
N ILE A 152 -11.30 -3.27 7.46
CA ILE A 152 -11.59 -2.50 8.67
C ILE A 152 -13.02 -1.94 8.62
N ARG A 153 -13.45 -1.46 7.45
CA ARG A 153 -14.80 -0.89 7.25
C ARG A 153 -15.85 -1.97 7.34
N LEU A 154 -15.69 -3.07 6.61
CA LEU A 154 -16.66 -4.17 6.56
C LEU A 154 -16.83 -4.84 7.93
N GLU A 155 -15.73 -5.11 8.65
CA GLU A 155 -15.79 -5.67 10.00
C GLU A 155 -16.55 -4.76 10.97
N LYS A 156 -16.30 -3.45 10.91
CA LYS A 156 -17.03 -2.46 11.70
C LYS A 156 -18.52 -2.45 11.36
N ASP A 157 -18.87 -2.51 10.07
CA ASP A 157 -20.27 -2.47 9.65
C ASP A 157 -21.00 -3.76 10.02
N VAL A 158 -20.38 -4.93 9.91
CA VAL A 158 -20.93 -6.21 10.44
C VAL A 158 -21.20 -6.11 11.93
N THR A 159 -20.27 -5.54 12.70
CA THR A 159 -20.45 -5.31 14.12
C THR A 159 -21.63 -4.36 14.40
N ASN A 160 -21.78 -3.29 13.63
CA ASN A 160 -22.86 -2.31 13.78
C ASN A 160 -24.23 -2.88 13.36
N TRP A 161 -24.27 -3.74 12.35
CA TRP A 161 -25.49 -4.41 11.92
C TRP A 161 -26.07 -5.33 13.00
N ALA A 162 -25.18 -5.90 13.83
CA ALA A 162 -25.53 -6.76 14.96
C ALA A 162 -26.53 -7.88 14.59
N ASP A 163 -26.46 -8.39 13.36
CA ASP A 163 -27.32 -9.45 12.86
C ASP A 163 -26.74 -10.82 13.25
N PRO A 164 -27.48 -11.64 14.03
CA PRO A 164 -26.93 -12.91 14.52
C PRO A 164 -26.73 -13.97 13.44
N ALA A 165 -27.30 -13.79 12.24
CA ALA A 165 -27.11 -14.69 11.10
C ALA A 165 -25.83 -14.35 10.34
N GLY A 166 -25.34 -13.10 10.44
CA GLY A 166 -24.14 -12.63 9.76
C GLY A 166 -22.85 -12.83 10.55
N GLY A 167 -21.73 -12.58 9.89
CA GLY A 167 -20.42 -12.62 10.52
C GLY A 167 -19.31 -12.13 9.60
N PHE A 168 -18.19 -11.69 10.19
CA PHE A 168 -17.00 -11.28 9.45
C PHE A 168 -15.88 -12.31 9.63
N GLN A 169 -15.19 -12.62 8.54
CA GLN A 169 -14.00 -13.46 8.53
C GLN A 169 -12.83 -12.73 7.87
N ALA A 170 -11.70 -12.64 8.58
CA ALA A 170 -10.47 -12.09 8.06
C ALA A 170 -9.63 -13.17 7.35
N PHE A 171 -9.05 -12.84 6.21
CA PHE A 171 -8.17 -13.70 5.42
C PHE A 171 -6.78 -13.10 5.30
N GLN A 172 -5.76 -13.93 5.03
CA GLN A 172 -4.37 -13.45 4.90
C GLN A 172 -4.06 -12.91 3.50
N SER A 173 -4.76 -13.41 2.48
CA SER A 173 -4.56 -13.02 1.08
C SER A 173 -5.88 -12.71 0.38
N GLN A 174 -5.79 -11.96 -0.72
CA GLN A 174 -6.95 -11.67 -1.58
C GLN A 174 -7.42 -12.95 -2.31
N ALA A 175 -6.49 -13.81 -2.67
CA ALA A 175 -6.80 -15.10 -3.29
C ALA A 175 -7.63 -16.00 -2.37
N ASP A 176 -7.33 -16.03 -1.05
CA ASP A 176 -8.10 -16.81 -0.08
C ASP A 176 -9.54 -16.28 0.07
N VAL A 177 -9.73 -14.95 0.00
CA VAL A 177 -11.08 -14.35 0.02
C VAL A 177 -11.91 -14.85 -1.16
N PHE A 178 -11.37 -14.79 -2.38
CA PHE A 178 -12.11 -15.22 -3.57
C PHE A 178 -12.32 -16.72 -3.63
N LEU A 179 -11.37 -17.51 -3.14
CA LEU A 179 -11.55 -18.95 -3.01
C LEU A 179 -12.65 -19.28 -2.02
N ALA A 180 -12.65 -18.68 -0.83
CA ALA A 180 -13.69 -18.87 0.18
C ALA A 180 -15.08 -18.44 -0.33
N LEU A 181 -15.13 -17.31 -1.06
CA LEU A 181 -16.35 -16.82 -1.69
C LEU A 181 -16.85 -17.79 -2.76
N SER A 182 -15.98 -18.23 -3.67
CA SER A 182 -16.33 -19.18 -4.73
C SER A 182 -16.82 -20.53 -4.20
N GLN A 183 -16.25 -20.98 -3.07
CA GLN A 183 -16.63 -22.22 -2.39
C GLN A 183 -17.85 -22.09 -1.46
N GLY A 184 -18.41 -20.89 -1.27
CA GLY A 184 -19.56 -20.66 -0.40
C GLY A 184 -19.25 -20.67 1.09
N GLN A 185 -17.99 -20.49 1.48
CA GLN A 185 -17.61 -20.32 2.88
C GLN A 185 -18.01 -18.94 3.41
N ILE A 186 -17.96 -17.93 2.53
CA ILE A 186 -18.54 -16.60 2.73
C ILE A 186 -19.50 -16.30 1.57
N ASP A 187 -20.40 -15.34 1.76
CA ASP A 187 -21.43 -14.98 0.78
C ASP A 187 -21.08 -13.72 0.00
N GLY A 188 -20.25 -12.86 0.56
CA GLY A 188 -19.84 -11.60 -0.08
C GLY A 188 -18.58 -11.01 0.53
N THR A 189 -18.01 -10.09 -0.21
CA THR A 189 -16.88 -9.25 0.20
C THR A 189 -17.03 -7.86 -0.40
N ALA A 190 -16.39 -6.86 0.21
CA ALA A 190 -16.15 -5.56 -0.42
C ALA A 190 -14.68 -5.46 -0.78
N VAL A 191 -14.38 -5.12 -2.03
CA VAL A 191 -13.01 -4.96 -2.53
C VAL A 191 -12.92 -3.73 -3.43
N THR A 192 -11.71 -3.30 -3.76
CA THR A 192 -11.54 -2.20 -4.71
C THR A 192 -12.19 -2.52 -6.05
N SER A 193 -12.77 -1.51 -6.71
CA SER A 193 -13.51 -1.70 -7.97
C SER A 193 -12.65 -2.32 -9.06
N THR A 194 -11.35 -1.98 -9.12
CA THR A 194 -10.40 -2.57 -10.08
C THR A 194 -10.28 -4.08 -9.91
N VAL A 195 -10.14 -4.55 -8.67
CA VAL A 195 -10.07 -5.98 -8.35
C VAL A 195 -11.42 -6.67 -8.56
N ALA A 196 -12.52 -6.02 -8.17
CA ALA A 196 -13.86 -6.58 -8.36
C ALA A 196 -14.12 -6.93 -9.84
N TYR A 197 -13.84 -5.98 -10.74
CA TYR A 197 -14.04 -6.20 -12.18
C TYR A 197 -13.03 -7.19 -12.77
N ALA A 198 -11.77 -7.16 -12.33
CA ALA A 198 -10.77 -8.14 -12.76
C ALA A 198 -11.17 -9.57 -12.37
N THR A 199 -11.64 -9.76 -11.14
CA THR A 199 -12.11 -11.06 -10.63
C THR A 199 -13.34 -11.55 -11.37
N ALA A 200 -14.32 -10.68 -11.63
CA ALA A 200 -15.53 -11.06 -12.36
C ALA A 200 -15.26 -11.42 -13.84
N ALA A 201 -14.14 -10.95 -14.41
CA ALA A 201 -13.71 -11.29 -15.75
C ALA A 201 -12.84 -12.57 -15.80
N ASP A 202 -12.36 -13.06 -14.65
CA ASP A 202 -11.52 -14.27 -14.58
C ASP A 202 -12.37 -15.54 -14.77
N PRO A 203 -12.07 -16.40 -15.77
CA PRO A 203 -12.78 -17.65 -15.99
C PRO A 203 -12.76 -18.61 -14.78
N ASN A 204 -11.74 -18.55 -13.94
CA ASN A 204 -11.60 -19.36 -12.72
C ASN A 204 -12.65 -18.99 -11.65
N PHE A 205 -13.19 -17.78 -11.71
CA PHE A 205 -14.22 -17.25 -10.82
C PHE A 205 -15.55 -16.97 -11.53
N SER A 206 -15.88 -17.79 -12.54
CA SER A 206 -17.09 -17.62 -13.38
C SER A 206 -18.40 -17.68 -12.60
N ASN A 207 -18.42 -18.20 -11.37
CA ASN A 207 -19.55 -18.21 -10.45
C ASN A 207 -19.67 -16.93 -9.61
N LEU A 208 -18.67 -16.03 -9.66
CA LEU A 208 -18.71 -14.74 -8.98
C LEU A 208 -19.32 -13.65 -9.87
N MET A 209 -19.77 -12.58 -9.24
CA MET A 209 -20.28 -11.39 -9.90
C MET A 209 -19.96 -10.14 -9.08
N VAL A 210 -19.91 -9.01 -9.75
CA VAL A 210 -19.89 -7.70 -9.10
C VAL A 210 -21.31 -7.36 -8.71
N GLY A 211 -21.52 -7.07 -7.43
CA GLY A 211 -22.74 -6.48 -6.89
C GLY A 211 -22.71 -4.94 -7.03
N GLY A 212 -23.44 -4.26 -6.18
CA GLY A 212 -23.47 -2.81 -6.11
C GLY A 212 -22.15 -2.20 -5.63
N ALA A 213 -22.04 -0.86 -5.72
CA ALA A 213 -20.94 -0.12 -5.10
C ALA A 213 -21.01 -0.25 -3.57
N ALA A 214 -19.87 -0.38 -2.90
CA ALA A 214 -19.82 -0.24 -1.46
C ALA A 214 -19.78 1.26 -1.08
N PRO A 215 -20.50 1.70 -0.03
CA PRO A 215 -20.66 3.09 0.34
C PRO A 215 -19.45 3.60 1.16
N TYR A 216 -18.26 3.30 0.69
CA TYR A 216 -17.01 3.75 1.31
C TYR A 216 -16.51 5.02 0.63
N ASP A 217 -15.83 5.86 1.39
CA ASP A 217 -15.12 7.00 0.85
C ASP A 217 -14.06 6.55 -0.16
N ILE A 218 -13.66 7.44 -1.06
CA ILE A 218 -12.53 7.19 -1.96
C ILE A 218 -11.30 6.92 -1.09
N ASP A 219 -10.64 5.78 -1.33
CA ASP A 219 -9.42 5.38 -0.65
C ASP A 219 -8.21 5.89 -1.44
N TYR A 220 -7.57 6.92 -0.92
CA TYR A 220 -6.31 7.42 -1.43
C TYR A 220 -5.17 6.57 -0.90
N VAL A 221 -4.35 6.07 -1.82
CA VAL A 221 -3.19 5.23 -1.48
C VAL A 221 -1.88 5.91 -1.86
N SER A 222 -0.91 5.77 -0.97
CA SER A 222 0.37 6.48 -1.07
C SER A 222 1.54 5.51 -1.00
N LEU A 223 2.69 5.95 -1.52
CA LEU A 223 3.96 5.31 -1.26
C LEU A 223 4.34 5.55 0.20
N ILE A 224 4.87 4.53 0.87
CA ILE A 224 5.20 4.63 2.29
C ILE A 224 6.68 4.34 2.56
N THR A 225 7.23 5.02 3.55
CA THR A 225 8.54 4.73 4.16
C THR A 225 8.45 4.91 5.67
N LEU A 226 9.54 4.80 6.41
CA LEU A 226 9.50 5.10 7.84
C LEU A 226 9.21 6.60 8.07
N ARG A 227 8.45 6.90 9.12
CA ARG A 227 7.96 8.26 9.40
C ARG A 227 9.05 9.32 9.54
N GLN A 228 10.23 8.94 10.03
CA GLN A 228 11.37 9.83 10.25
C GLN A 228 12.20 10.12 9.00
N GLU A 229 11.97 9.42 7.90
CA GLU A 229 12.75 9.52 6.66
C GLU A 229 12.24 10.68 5.79
N TYR A 230 12.40 11.92 6.27
CA TYR A 230 11.83 13.11 5.62
C TYR A 230 12.40 13.38 4.22
N GLY A 231 13.69 13.12 3.99
CA GLY A 231 14.29 13.23 2.67
C GLY A 231 13.67 12.28 1.68
N MET A 232 13.46 11.03 2.09
CA MET A 232 12.79 10.02 1.26
C MET A 232 11.32 10.40 1.01
N ILE A 233 10.57 10.86 2.02
CA ILE A 233 9.17 11.30 1.85
C ILE A 233 9.08 12.43 0.82
N ASN A 234 9.95 13.44 0.92
CA ASN A 234 9.98 14.57 -0.02
C ASN A 234 10.34 14.11 -1.44
N TYR A 235 11.26 13.17 -1.57
CA TYR A 235 11.60 12.58 -2.87
C TYR A 235 10.41 11.83 -3.47
N LEU A 236 9.71 11.01 -2.68
CA LEU A 236 8.51 10.29 -3.11
C LEU A 236 7.41 11.25 -3.57
N ASN A 237 7.19 12.36 -2.86
CA ASN A 237 6.24 13.39 -3.26
C ASN A 237 6.58 13.98 -4.64
N LEU A 238 7.86 14.34 -4.85
CA LEU A 238 8.31 14.88 -6.13
C LEU A 238 8.21 13.83 -7.24
N PHE A 239 8.56 12.57 -6.94
CA PHE A 239 8.44 11.46 -7.88
C PHE A 239 6.99 11.29 -8.36
N VAL A 240 6.01 11.20 -7.46
CA VAL A 240 4.59 11.09 -7.82
C VAL A 240 4.13 12.28 -8.66
N ASN A 241 4.49 13.51 -8.26
CA ASN A 241 4.22 14.71 -9.08
C ASN A 241 4.80 14.60 -10.49
N GLN A 242 6.01 14.07 -10.62
CA GLN A 242 6.64 13.88 -11.93
C GLN A 242 5.93 12.84 -12.77
N GLN A 243 5.52 11.71 -12.19
CA GLN A 243 4.74 10.69 -12.90
C GLN A 243 3.47 11.27 -13.54
N VAL A 244 2.76 12.13 -12.81
CA VAL A 244 1.56 12.81 -13.31
C VAL A 244 1.91 13.84 -14.40
N ARG A 245 2.87 14.75 -14.15
CA ARG A 245 3.23 15.84 -15.07
C ARG A 245 3.79 15.38 -16.40
N THR A 246 4.52 14.26 -16.39
CA THR A 246 5.13 13.70 -17.62
C THR A 246 4.17 12.83 -18.41
N GLY A 247 2.98 12.52 -17.87
CA GLY A 247 2.01 11.61 -18.47
C GLY A 247 2.28 10.13 -18.16
N ARG A 248 3.37 9.80 -17.45
CA ARG A 248 3.72 8.41 -17.12
C ARG A 248 2.64 7.71 -16.31
N TYR A 249 2.01 8.43 -15.39
CA TYR A 249 0.87 7.93 -14.62
C TYR A 249 -0.27 7.45 -15.53
N LYS A 250 -0.63 8.23 -16.55
CA LYS A 250 -1.66 7.86 -17.53
C LYS A 250 -1.25 6.67 -18.39
N GLU A 251 0.03 6.57 -18.76
CA GLU A 251 0.55 5.40 -19.48
C GLU A 251 0.41 4.11 -18.64
N LEU A 252 0.81 4.16 -17.35
CA LEU A 252 0.67 3.02 -16.44
C LEU A 252 -0.79 2.65 -16.21
N PHE A 253 -1.66 3.65 -16.04
CA PHE A 253 -3.10 3.44 -15.91
C PHE A 253 -3.66 2.71 -17.14
N ASN A 254 -3.37 3.21 -18.35
CA ASN A 254 -3.86 2.60 -19.57
C ASN A 254 -3.30 1.17 -19.79
N LYS A 255 -2.06 0.94 -19.37
CA LYS A 255 -1.41 -0.38 -19.48
C LYS A 255 -2.06 -1.42 -18.58
N TRP A 256 -2.39 -1.06 -17.34
CA TRP A 256 -2.78 -2.02 -16.31
C TRP A 256 -4.27 -2.03 -15.98
N ILE A 257 -4.90 -0.87 -16.00
CA ILE A 257 -6.32 -0.72 -15.63
C ILE A 257 -7.20 -0.74 -16.88
N GLY A 258 -6.75 -0.11 -17.96
CA GLY A 258 -7.47 -0.01 -19.22
C GLY A 258 -7.60 1.42 -19.72
N PRO A 259 -8.16 1.61 -20.93
CA PRO A 259 -8.32 2.93 -21.50
C PRO A 259 -9.34 3.76 -20.70
N GLY A 260 -8.95 5.00 -20.37
CA GLY A 260 -9.81 5.91 -19.63
C GLY A 260 -9.03 7.05 -18.97
N GLU A 261 -9.73 7.80 -18.13
CA GLU A 261 -9.09 8.80 -17.30
C GLU A 261 -8.75 8.20 -15.94
N PRO A 262 -7.49 8.30 -15.50
CA PRO A 262 -7.10 7.83 -14.16
C PRO A 262 -7.84 8.63 -13.07
N PRO A 263 -7.96 8.09 -11.85
CA PRO A 263 -8.54 8.80 -10.72
C PRO A 263 -7.90 10.17 -10.53
N ASN A 264 -8.73 11.17 -10.22
CA ASN A 264 -8.21 12.46 -9.82
C ASN A 264 -7.59 12.36 -8.43
N LEU A 265 -6.28 12.55 -8.34
CA LEU A 265 -5.52 12.49 -7.09
C LEU A 265 -5.52 13.83 -6.33
N LEU A 266 -6.02 14.91 -6.94
CA LEU A 266 -6.11 16.21 -6.30
C LEU A 266 -7.34 16.29 -5.43
N ILE A 267 -7.15 16.55 -4.15
CA ILE A 267 -8.23 16.90 -3.23
C ILE A 267 -8.51 18.39 -3.41
N PRO A 268 -9.72 18.81 -3.90
CA PRO A 268 -10.02 20.21 -4.11
C PRO A 268 -9.83 21.04 -2.84
N GLY A 269 -9.04 22.12 -2.94
CA GLY A 269 -8.76 23.02 -1.82
C GLY A 269 -7.67 22.55 -0.85
N ALA A 270 -7.03 21.41 -1.09
CA ALA A 270 -5.85 20.99 -0.34
C ALA A 270 -4.57 21.41 -1.09
N TYR A 271 -3.64 21.99 -0.36
CA TYR A 271 -2.29 22.34 -0.83
C TYR A 271 -1.29 21.44 -0.09
N TYR A 272 -0.40 20.80 -0.83
CA TYR A 272 0.68 19.97 -0.30
C TYR A 272 2.01 20.72 -0.36
#